data_a16af69fef0e24c5aeb39b5dc0d17030
#
_entry.id   a16af69fef0e24c5aeb39b5dc0d17030
#
_cell.length_a   1.000
_cell.length_b   1.000
_cell.length_c   1.000
_cell.angle_alpha   90.00
_cell.angle_beta   90.00
_cell.angle_gamma   90.00
#
_symmetry.space_group_name_H-M   'P 1'
#
loop_
_entity.id
_entity.type
_entity.pdbx_description
1 polymer ?
#
loop_
_entity_poly.entity_id
_entity_poly.type
_entity_poly.pdbx_seq_one_letter_code
_entity_poly.pdbx_strand_id
1 'polypeptide(L)'
;MEKIVINGGTPLHGEVTISGAKNAALAIIPAAVLSQDVCVIENLPVSISDVNYMMKTLRAIGAGVKLINKNSIEIDARRVNSYVISHDMTKHLRASYYFIGALLGRFGRAKVAMPGGCNLGPR
;
A
#
# COMPACT_ATOMS: atom_id res chain seq x y z
N MET A 1 -5.43 -24.45 -14.82
CA MET A 1 -5.71 -24.53 -13.38
C MET A 1 -4.37 -24.64 -12.65
N GLU A 2 -4.03 -23.69 -11.79
CA GLU A 2 -2.81 -23.77 -10.98
C GLU A 2 -3.03 -24.74 -9.83
N LYS A 3 -2.02 -25.56 -9.52
CA LYS A 3 -2.03 -26.48 -8.37
C LYS A 3 -0.72 -26.39 -7.62
N ILE A 4 -0.80 -26.52 -6.31
CA ILE A 4 0.38 -26.62 -5.45
C ILE A 4 0.62 -28.09 -5.15
N VAL A 5 1.82 -28.59 -5.41
CA VAL A 5 2.26 -29.94 -5.08
C VAL A 5 3.37 -29.82 -4.03
N ILE A 6 3.18 -30.46 -2.89
CA ILE A 6 4.13 -30.41 -1.78
C ILE A 6 4.61 -31.83 -1.46
N ASN A 7 5.92 -32.04 -1.58
CA ASN A 7 6.59 -33.25 -1.09
C ASN A 7 7.22 -32.92 0.26
N GLY A 8 6.61 -33.38 1.33
CA GLY A 8 7.06 -33.13 2.70
C GLY A 8 8.14 -34.13 3.18
N GLY A 9 8.52 -34.03 4.46
CA GLY A 9 9.41 -34.97 5.14
C GLY A 9 10.90 -34.61 5.15
N THR A 10 11.29 -33.50 4.50
CA THR A 10 12.66 -33.00 4.54
C THR A 10 12.85 -31.99 5.67
N PRO A 11 13.71 -32.22 6.67
CA PRO A 11 14.06 -31.23 7.69
C PRO A 11 14.69 -29.99 7.04
N LEU A 12 14.28 -28.81 7.47
CA LEU A 12 14.84 -27.56 6.99
C LEU A 12 15.84 -27.01 8.00
N HIS A 13 17.01 -26.59 7.50
CA HIS A 13 18.06 -25.94 8.27
C HIS A 13 18.52 -24.68 7.53
N GLY A 14 18.69 -23.56 8.24
CA GLY A 14 19.15 -22.30 7.67
C GLY A 14 18.58 -21.08 8.35
N GLU A 15 18.98 -19.91 7.86
CA GLU A 15 18.48 -18.60 8.28
C GLU A 15 17.60 -17.98 7.18
N VAL A 16 16.55 -17.30 7.61
CA VAL A 16 15.68 -16.52 6.74
C VAL A 16 15.61 -15.08 7.22
N THR A 17 15.98 -14.14 6.38
CA THR A 17 15.75 -12.71 6.65
C THR A 17 14.30 -12.37 6.36
N ILE A 18 13.57 -11.93 7.38
CA ILE A 18 12.17 -11.56 7.26
C ILE A 18 12.04 -10.23 6.51
N SER A 19 11.22 -10.20 5.48
CA SER A 19 10.85 -8.96 4.78
C SER A 19 9.86 -8.13 5.59
N GLY A 20 9.70 -6.85 5.24
CA GLY A 20 8.66 -6.00 5.81
C GLY A 20 7.26 -6.58 5.60
N ALA A 21 6.37 -6.34 6.56
CA ALA A 21 5.01 -6.86 6.54
C ALA A 21 4.13 -6.10 5.55
N LYS A 22 3.49 -6.81 4.63
CA LYS A 22 2.57 -6.23 3.64
C LYS A 22 1.49 -5.36 4.31
N ASN A 23 0.79 -5.88 5.30
CA ASN A 23 -0.34 -5.17 5.90
C ASN A 23 0.09 -3.91 6.68
N ALA A 24 1.27 -3.92 7.29
CA ALA A 24 1.85 -2.71 7.87
C ALA A 24 2.16 -1.66 6.80
N ALA A 25 2.79 -2.07 5.70
CA ALA A 25 3.09 -1.19 4.57
C ALA A 25 1.82 -0.51 4.01
N LEU A 26 0.73 -1.27 3.86
CA LEU A 26 -0.54 -0.76 3.34
C LEU A 26 -1.20 0.31 4.23
N ALA A 27 -0.91 0.34 5.53
CA ALA A 27 -1.37 1.37 6.45
C ALA A 27 -0.39 2.57 6.52
N ILE A 28 0.92 2.29 6.55
CA ILE A 28 1.96 3.31 6.70
C ILE A 28 2.07 4.20 5.44
N ILE A 29 1.97 3.62 4.25
CA ILE A 29 2.08 4.36 2.99
C ILE A 29 1.03 5.48 2.88
N PRO A 30 -0.28 5.25 3.08
CA PRO A 30 -1.26 6.34 3.12
C PRO A 30 -1.03 7.34 4.24
N ALA A 31 -0.54 6.90 5.40
CA ALA A 31 -0.27 7.79 6.54
C ALA A 31 0.78 8.86 6.22
N ALA A 32 1.70 8.62 5.28
CA ALA A 32 2.66 9.63 4.83
C ALA A 32 1.99 10.92 4.29
N VAL A 33 0.73 10.84 3.83
CA VAL A 33 -0.05 12.00 3.39
C VAL A 33 -0.28 13.01 4.52
N LEU A 34 -0.29 12.56 5.76
CA LEU A 34 -0.52 13.42 6.94
C LEU A 34 0.68 14.33 7.24
N SER A 35 1.88 13.94 6.87
CA SER A 35 3.09 14.67 7.27
C SER A 35 3.26 16.02 6.56
N GLN A 36 2.66 16.21 5.40
CA GLN A 36 2.83 17.40 4.56
C GLN A 36 4.31 17.73 4.22
N ASP A 37 5.17 16.72 4.29
CA ASP A 37 6.61 16.82 4.05
C ASP A 37 7.09 15.59 3.27
N VAL A 38 8.41 15.42 3.20
CA VAL A 38 9.04 14.23 2.61
C VAL A 38 9.23 13.17 3.68
N CYS A 39 8.74 11.97 3.41
CA CYS A 39 8.89 10.80 4.27
C CYS A 39 9.71 9.73 3.55
N VAL A 40 10.65 9.10 4.25
CA VAL A 40 11.32 7.89 3.80
C VAL A 40 10.76 6.70 4.57
N ILE A 41 10.32 5.68 3.86
CA ILE A 41 9.82 4.44 4.45
C ILE A 41 10.74 3.30 4.02
N GLU A 42 11.30 2.63 5.00
CA GLU A 42 12.26 1.54 4.81
C GLU A 42 11.63 0.17 5.09
N ASN A 43 12.32 -0.88 4.69
CA ASN A 43 11.89 -2.27 4.87
C ASN A 43 10.49 -2.57 4.31
N LEU A 44 10.18 -1.99 3.15
CA LEU A 44 8.92 -2.24 2.44
C LEU A 44 9.04 -3.44 1.50
N PRO A 45 8.02 -4.29 1.43
CA PRO A 45 7.95 -5.36 0.43
C PRO A 45 7.47 -4.80 -0.93
N VAL A 46 8.28 -3.94 -1.58
CA VAL A 46 7.91 -3.21 -2.80
C VAL A 46 7.63 -4.09 -4.01
N SER A 47 8.04 -5.35 -3.99
CA SER A 47 7.72 -6.33 -5.05
C SER A 47 6.25 -6.79 -5.02
N ILE A 48 5.53 -6.55 -3.93
CA ILE A 48 4.13 -6.95 -3.77
C ILE A 48 3.21 -6.01 -4.55
N SER A 49 2.29 -6.57 -5.32
CA SER A 49 1.34 -5.81 -6.15
C SER A 49 0.52 -4.78 -5.36
N ASP A 50 0.06 -5.15 -4.16
CA ASP A 50 -0.74 -4.27 -3.29
C ASP A 50 0.05 -2.99 -2.91
N VAL A 51 1.34 -3.12 -2.59
CA VAL A 51 2.22 -1.99 -2.29
C VAL A 51 2.39 -1.09 -3.50
N ASN A 52 2.53 -1.69 -4.69
CA ASN A 52 2.60 -0.95 -5.94
C ASN A 52 1.29 -0.18 -6.24
N TYR A 53 0.12 -0.77 -5.96
CA TYR A 53 -1.16 -0.07 -6.09
C TYR A 53 -1.27 1.13 -5.14
N MET A 54 -0.82 0.99 -3.88
CA MET A 54 -0.77 2.12 -2.94
C MET A 54 0.12 3.25 -3.46
N MET A 55 1.31 2.94 -3.98
CA MET A 55 2.20 3.95 -4.56
C MET A 55 1.59 4.63 -5.79
N LYS A 56 0.90 3.88 -6.67
CA LYS A 56 0.17 4.45 -7.80
C LYS A 56 -0.94 5.39 -7.35
N THR A 57 -1.69 5.01 -6.33
CA THR A 57 -2.77 5.83 -5.76
C THR A 57 -2.22 7.13 -5.17
N LEU A 58 -1.09 7.08 -4.44
CA LEU A 58 -0.41 8.29 -3.95
C LEU A 58 -0.03 9.25 -5.08
N ARG A 59 0.58 8.72 -6.16
CA ARG A 59 0.93 9.54 -7.33
C ARG A 59 -0.31 10.19 -7.96
N ALA A 60 -1.40 9.45 -8.05
CA ALA A 60 -2.64 9.95 -8.65
C ALA A 60 -3.30 11.09 -7.86
N ILE A 61 -3.07 11.18 -6.55
CA ILE A 61 -3.53 12.29 -5.72
C ILE A 61 -2.51 13.44 -5.59
N GLY A 62 -1.38 13.35 -6.31
CA GLY A 62 -0.38 14.40 -6.42
C GLY A 62 0.88 14.23 -5.60
N ALA A 63 1.07 13.10 -4.88
CA ALA A 63 2.31 12.84 -4.18
C ALA A 63 3.44 12.46 -5.14
N GLY A 64 4.65 12.95 -4.85
CA GLY A 64 5.88 12.40 -5.43
C GLY A 64 6.22 11.07 -4.76
N VAL A 65 6.46 10.02 -5.54
CA VAL A 65 6.88 8.72 -4.98
C VAL A 65 8.05 8.19 -5.78
N LYS A 66 9.19 8.01 -5.11
CA LYS A 66 10.42 7.46 -5.69
C LYS A 66 10.83 6.17 -4.99
N LEU A 67 11.31 5.21 -5.76
CA LEU A 67 11.99 4.05 -5.23
C LEU A 67 13.45 4.45 -4.95
N ILE A 68 13.91 4.33 -3.70
CA ILE A 68 15.30 4.59 -3.31
C ILE A 68 16.15 3.35 -3.58
N ASN A 69 15.65 2.21 -3.16
CA ASN A 69 16.26 0.91 -3.38
C ASN A 69 15.19 -0.20 -3.41
N LYS A 70 15.60 -1.47 -3.43
CA LYS A 70 14.68 -2.62 -3.55
C LYS A 70 13.64 -2.76 -2.42
N ASN A 71 13.78 -2.04 -1.32
CA ASN A 71 12.89 -2.14 -0.16
C ASN A 71 12.62 -0.80 0.55
N SER A 72 12.92 0.34 -0.09
CA SER A 72 12.70 1.66 0.51
C SER A 72 12.17 2.65 -0.54
N ILE A 73 11.25 3.50 -0.11
CA ILE A 73 10.63 4.53 -0.95
C ILE A 73 10.71 5.90 -0.25
N GLU A 74 10.80 6.94 -1.07
CA GLU A 74 10.60 8.33 -0.67
C GLU A 74 9.22 8.79 -1.12
N ILE A 75 8.46 9.40 -0.22
CA ILE A 75 7.15 9.99 -0.50
C ILE A 75 7.21 11.48 -0.20
N ASP A 76 7.05 12.30 -1.23
CA ASP A 76 6.88 13.75 -1.10
C ASP A 76 5.38 14.08 -1.08
N ALA A 77 4.84 14.33 0.10
CA ALA A 77 3.42 14.61 0.30
C ALA A 77 3.07 16.09 0.15
N ARG A 78 4.02 17.01 -0.03
CA ARG A 78 3.79 18.46 -0.08
C ARG A 78 2.81 18.87 -1.20
N ARG A 79 2.84 18.15 -2.32
CA ARG A 79 2.02 18.45 -3.51
C ARG A 79 0.71 17.67 -3.59
N VAL A 80 0.36 16.91 -2.57
CA VAL A 80 -0.94 16.22 -2.54
C VAL A 80 -2.05 17.25 -2.57
N ASN A 81 -2.90 17.18 -3.60
CA ASN A 81 -3.91 18.19 -3.92
C ASN A 81 -5.32 17.63 -4.15
N SER A 82 -5.49 16.31 -4.07
CA SER A 82 -6.78 15.65 -4.22
C SER A 82 -7.17 14.89 -2.97
N TYR A 83 -8.43 15.06 -2.55
CA TYR A 83 -9.07 14.24 -1.51
C TYR A 83 -9.98 13.15 -2.10
N VAL A 84 -9.89 12.94 -3.42
CA VAL A 84 -10.74 11.99 -4.17
C VAL A 84 -9.91 10.81 -4.64
N ILE A 85 -10.33 9.60 -4.30
CA ILE A 85 -9.79 8.34 -4.82
C ILE A 85 -10.88 7.65 -5.63
N SER A 86 -10.65 7.50 -6.93
CA SER A 86 -11.62 6.94 -7.87
C SER A 86 -11.74 5.42 -7.76
N HIS A 87 -12.80 4.87 -8.36
CA HIS A 87 -13.01 3.42 -8.41
C HIS A 87 -11.85 2.68 -9.12
N ASP A 88 -11.28 3.25 -10.16
CA ASP A 88 -10.14 2.65 -10.88
C ASP A 88 -8.92 2.44 -9.98
N MET A 89 -8.74 3.29 -8.97
CA MET A 89 -7.66 3.15 -7.98
C MET A 89 -7.99 2.13 -6.90
N THR A 90 -9.28 1.98 -6.54
CA THR A 90 -9.71 1.13 -5.42
C THR A 90 -10.09 -0.29 -5.81
N LYS A 91 -10.49 -0.53 -7.06
CA LYS A 91 -11.04 -1.81 -7.54
C LYS A 91 -10.09 -3.01 -7.36
N HIS A 92 -8.79 -2.77 -7.32
CA HIS A 92 -7.78 -3.82 -7.19
C HIS A 92 -7.22 -3.97 -5.77
N LEU A 93 -7.59 -3.08 -4.84
CA LEU A 93 -6.97 -3.03 -3.54
C LEU A 93 -7.98 -2.67 -2.44
N ARG A 94 -8.34 -3.66 -1.63
CA ARG A 94 -9.24 -3.44 -0.50
C ARG A 94 -8.69 -2.44 0.52
N ALA A 95 -7.39 -2.48 0.78
CA ALA A 95 -6.71 -1.60 1.73
C ALA A 95 -6.73 -0.11 1.33
N SER A 96 -7.24 0.25 0.15
CA SER A 96 -7.44 1.65 -0.27
C SER A 96 -8.31 2.46 0.71
N TYR A 97 -9.12 1.80 1.55
CA TYR A 97 -9.90 2.48 2.59
C TYR A 97 -9.04 3.20 3.65
N TYR A 98 -7.76 2.84 3.82
CA TYR A 98 -6.85 3.56 4.71
C TYR A 98 -6.65 5.02 4.29
N PHE A 99 -6.81 5.33 3.01
CA PHE A 99 -6.79 6.71 2.53
C PHE A 99 -7.89 7.58 3.12
N ILE A 100 -9.01 7.01 3.59
CA ILE A 100 -10.10 7.78 4.22
C ILE A 100 -9.55 8.56 5.42
N GLY A 101 -8.88 7.88 6.34
CA GLY A 101 -8.29 8.51 7.53
C GLY A 101 -7.22 9.54 7.18
N ALA A 102 -6.32 9.21 6.25
CA ALA A 102 -5.24 10.09 5.83
C ALA A 102 -5.78 11.37 5.16
N LEU A 103 -6.75 11.24 4.25
CA LEU A 103 -7.34 12.40 3.56
C LEU A 103 -8.24 13.24 4.48
N LEU A 104 -8.98 12.62 5.40
CA LEU A 104 -9.74 13.34 6.42
C LEU A 104 -8.82 14.17 7.32
N GLY A 105 -7.71 13.58 7.78
CA GLY A 105 -6.73 14.29 8.61
C GLY A 105 -6.08 15.47 7.87
N ARG A 106 -5.83 15.32 6.57
CA ARG A 106 -5.17 16.36 5.77
C ARG A 106 -6.11 17.47 5.29
N PHE A 107 -7.31 17.09 4.79
CA PHE A 107 -8.22 17.99 4.07
C PHE A 107 -9.54 18.25 4.80
N GLY A 108 -9.78 17.61 5.95
CA GLY A 108 -11.09 17.64 6.64
C GLY A 108 -12.21 16.94 5.86
N ARG A 109 -11.89 16.31 4.72
CA ARG A 109 -12.84 15.60 3.85
C ARG A 109 -12.13 14.52 3.04
N ALA A 110 -12.86 13.46 2.70
CA ALA A 110 -12.38 12.38 1.84
C ALA A 110 -13.53 11.83 1.00
N LYS A 111 -13.23 11.50 -0.27
CA LYS A 111 -14.14 10.79 -1.16
C LYS A 111 -13.37 9.60 -1.73
N VAL A 112 -13.66 8.42 -1.20
CA VAL A 112 -12.98 7.18 -1.60
C VAL A 112 -14.04 6.23 -2.14
N ALA A 113 -13.88 5.78 -3.39
CA ALA A 113 -14.79 4.80 -3.95
C ALA A 113 -14.70 3.48 -3.18
N MET A 114 -15.80 2.75 -3.11
CA MET A 114 -15.84 1.46 -2.43
C MET A 114 -14.73 0.55 -2.97
N PRO A 115 -13.90 -0.02 -2.10
CA PRO A 115 -12.79 -0.84 -2.54
C PRO A 115 -13.26 -2.15 -3.15
N GLY A 116 -12.56 -2.57 -4.21
CA GLY A 116 -12.64 -3.93 -4.71
C GLY A 116 -11.97 -4.93 -3.77
N GLY A 117 -11.70 -6.11 -4.25
CA GLY A 117 -11.00 -7.16 -3.53
C GLY A 117 -11.72 -8.49 -3.52
N CYS A 118 -11.18 -9.47 -2.82
CA CYS A 118 -11.74 -10.82 -2.77
C CYS A 118 -13.13 -10.83 -2.15
N ASN A 119 -14.10 -11.39 -2.86
CA ASN A 119 -15.41 -11.69 -2.31
C ASN A 119 -15.30 -12.97 -1.46
N LEU A 120 -15.09 -12.80 -0.17
CA LEU A 120 -14.97 -13.91 0.79
C LEU A 120 -16.32 -14.27 1.45
N GLY A 121 -17.44 -13.89 0.81
CA GLY A 121 -18.78 -14.11 1.37
C GLY A 121 -19.17 -13.13 2.47
N PRO A 122 -20.32 -13.31 3.12
CA PRO A 122 -20.78 -12.46 4.21
C PRO A 122 -19.82 -12.55 5.40
N ARG A 123 -19.53 -11.42 5.98
CA ARG A 123 -18.66 -11.26 7.16
C ARG A 123 -19.45 -10.64 8.29
#